data_a2c41332f6feb78f6105a3e6d0c158ac
#
_entry.id   a2c41332f6feb78f6105a3e6d0c158ac
#
_cell.length_a   1.000
_cell.length_b   1.000
_cell.length_c   1.000
_cell.angle_alpha   90.00
_cell.angle_beta   90.00
_cell.angle_gamma   90.00
#
_symmetry.space_group_name_H-M   'P 1'
#
loop_
_entity.id
_entity.type
_entity.pdbx_description
1 polymer ?
#
loop_
_entity_poly.entity_id
_entity_poly.type
_entity_poly.pdbx_seq_one_letter_code
_entity_poly.pdbx_strand_id
1 'polypeptide(L)'
;MTEAKLKVNAYLKAIPPGNKNPEKPKLLEYFIEGVSKCGDKGALINSFQWEPADVGILQGYVHPGSKHVPHLNLRRDVLNQQKQIGGRTIIADANLFLAYDPGNKNTYLRYSYDGIFPNTGEYCDSTVDPQRWARMRDILGLNIKPWKKHGDYILITCQRDGGWSMNGQGVLEWLHLLLQRIKSHTDRPIMVRFHPGDK
;
A
#
# COMPACT_ATOMS: atom_id res chain seq x y z
N MET A 1 18.02 12.84 -29.84
CA MET A 1 16.71 12.17 -29.82
C MET A 1 15.99 12.68 -28.56
N THR A 2 14.91 13.43 -28.71
CA THR A 2 14.06 13.85 -27.57
C THR A 2 13.34 12.60 -27.08
N GLU A 3 13.60 12.18 -25.85
CA GLU A 3 12.84 11.12 -25.22
C GLU A 3 11.34 11.44 -25.29
N ALA A 4 10.53 10.45 -25.63
CA ALA A 4 9.08 10.62 -25.65
C ALA A 4 8.60 10.95 -24.23
N LYS A 5 7.89 12.07 -24.08
CA LYS A 5 7.33 12.47 -22.79
C LYS A 5 6.24 11.51 -22.35
N LEU A 6 6.36 10.95 -21.16
CA LEU A 6 5.33 10.13 -20.56
C LEU A 6 4.08 10.97 -20.22
N LYS A 7 2.92 10.36 -20.41
CA LYS A 7 1.64 10.90 -19.95
C LYS A 7 1.26 10.21 -18.62
N VAL A 8 0.99 11.00 -17.57
CA VAL A 8 0.70 10.52 -16.23
C VAL A 8 -0.60 11.13 -15.71
N ASN A 9 -1.57 10.29 -15.35
CA ASN A 9 -2.87 10.73 -14.85
C ASN A 9 -3.05 10.32 -13.38
N ALA A 10 -3.32 11.28 -12.49
CA ALA A 10 -3.65 11.02 -11.09
C ALA A 10 -5.14 11.25 -10.80
N TYR A 11 -5.81 10.28 -10.17
CA TYR A 11 -7.27 10.23 -10.07
C TYR A 11 -7.78 10.69 -8.71
N LEU A 12 -8.24 11.94 -8.61
CA LEU A 12 -8.79 12.52 -7.38
C LEU A 12 -10.07 11.83 -6.89
N LYS A 13 -10.96 11.44 -7.82
CA LYS A 13 -12.21 10.75 -7.49
C LYS A 13 -12.04 9.31 -7.02
N ALA A 14 -10.83 8.75 -7.12
CA ALA A 14 -10.48 7.46 -6.51
C ALA A 14 -10.31 7.56 -4.98
N ILE A 15 -10.20 8.76 -4.41
CA ILE A 15 -10.22 9.00 -2.96
C ILE A 15 -11.66 8.84 -2.46
N PRO A 16 -11.88 8.11 -1.31
CA PRO A 16 -13.23 7.93 -0.78
C PRO A 16 -13.92 9.27 -0.50
N PRO A 17 -15.22 9.42 -0.82
CA PRO A 17 -16.00 10.58 -0.41
C PRO A 17 -16.07 10.64 1.12
N GLY A 18 -16.03 11.85 1.68
CA GLY A 18 -15.99 12.06 3.14
C GLY A 18 -14.63 11.76 3.78
N ASN A 19 -13.58 11.59 2.97
CA ASN A 19 -12.22 11.55 3.48
C ASN A 19 -11.90 12.85 4.23
N LYS A 20 -11.68 12.73 5.55
CA LYS A 20 -11.35 13.87 6.43
C LYS A 20 -9.87 14.26 6.39
N ASN A 21 -9.07 13.53 5.61
CA ASN A 21 -7.65 13.79 5.50
C ASN A 21 -7.35 14.74 4.33
N PRO A 22 -7.04 16.02 4.59
CA PRO A 22 -6.77 16.99 3.54
C PRO A 22 -5.47 16.73 2.79
N GLU A 23 -4.57 15.92 3.34
CA GLU A 23 -3.29 15.58 2.71
C GLU A 23 -3.44 14.61 1.52
N LYS A 24 -4.51 13.81 1.49
CA LYS A 24 -4.69 12.81 0.43
C LYS A 24 -4.79 13.42 -0.97
N PRO A 25 -5.62 14.42 -1.25
CA PRO A 25 -5.61 15.11 -2.55
C PRO A 25 -4.27 15.75 -2.87
N LYS A 26 -3.66 16.45 -1.89
CA LYS A 26 -2.38 17.13 -2.06
C LYS A 26 -1.25 16.20 -2.46
N LEU A 27 -1.27 14.95 -2.00
CA LEU A 27 -0.30 13.94 -2.42
C LEU A 27 -0.35 13.69 -3.92
N LEU A 28 -1.53 13.59 -4.51
CA LEU A 28 -1.69 13.44 -5.96
C LEU A 28 -1.23 14.70 -6.70
N GLU A 29 -1.49 15.88 -6.14
CA GLU A 29 -1.00 17.16 -6.68
C GLU A 29 0.53 17.19 -6.70
N TYR A 30 1.20 16.80 -5.60
CA TYR A 30 2.66 16.72 -5.52
C TYR A 30 3.26 15.70 -6.50
N PHE A 31 2.59 14.56 -6.72
CA PHE A 31 3.00 13.62 -7.75
C PHE A 31 3.00 14.28 -9.13
N ILE A 32 1.92 14.95 -9.50
CA ILE A 32 1.80 15.60 -10.81
C ILE A 32 2.79 16.76 -10.94
N GLU A 33 3.04 17.50 -9.86
CA GLU A 33 4.11 18.51 -9.86
C GLU A 33 5.49 17.87 -10.10
N GLY A 34 5.78 16.75 -9.43
CA GLY A 34 7.01 15.99 -9.64
C GLY A 34 7.16 15.49 -11.06
N VAL A 35 6.11 14.93 -11.66
CA VAL A 35 6.05 14.51 -13.07
C VAL A 35 6.42 15.68 -14.01
N SER A 36 5.83 16.84 -13.78
CA SER A 36 6.09 18.04 -14.56
C SER A 36 7.53 18.53 -14.42
N LYS A 37 8.11 18.44 -13.23
CA LYS A 37 9.53 18.77 -12.98
C LYS A 37 10.50 17.83 -13.68
N CYS A 38 10.10 16.58 -13.92
CA CYS A 38 10.85 15.62 -14.73
C CYS A 38 10.72 15.86 -16.25
N GLY A 39 9.87 16.80 -16.66
CA GLY A 39 9.65 17.12 -18.08
C GLY A 39 8.52 16.32 -18.73
N ASP A 40 7.85 15.45 -17.99
CA ASP A 40 6.72 14.64 -18.44
C ASP A 40 5.38 15.40 -18.37
N LYS A 41 4.32 14.80 -18.91
CA LYS A 41 2.98 15.39 -18.95
C LYS A 41 2.12 14.80 -17.83
N GLY A 42 1.86 15.59 -16.78
CA GLY A 42 0.98 15.21 -15.67
C GLY A 42 -0.40 15.84 -15.76
N ALA A 43 -1.45 15.10 -15.37
CA ALA A 43 -2.81 15.61 -15.24
C ALA A 43 -3.51 15.08 -13.98
N LEU A 44 -4.28 15.96 -13.33
CA LEU A 44 -5.20 15.58 -12.24
C LEU A 44 -6.59 15.32 -12.84
N ILE A 45 -7.05 14.06 -12.75
CA ILE A 45 -8.36 13.64 -13.26
C ILE A 45 -9.39 13.77 -12.13
N ASN A 46 -10.34 14.67 -12.33
CA ASN A 46 -11.42 14.93 -11.37
C ASN A 46 -12.77 14.39 -11.86
N SER A 47 -12.77 13.25 -12.53
CA SER A 47 -13.95 12.52 -12.99
C SER A 47 -13.92 11.09 -12.47
N PHE A 48 -15.06 10.36 -12.59
CA PHE A 48 -15.13 8.92 -12.32
C PHE A 48 -14.84 8.08 -13.59
N GLN A 49 -14.17 8.66 -14.57
CA GLN A 49 -13.82 7.98 -15.82
C GLN A 49 -12.31 7.79 -15.90
N TRP A 50 -11.92 6.62 -16.38
CA TRP A 50 -10.54 6.37 -16.74
C TRP A 50 -10.18 7.11 -18.03
N GLU A 51 -8.97 7.64 -18.11
CA GLU A 51 -8.41 8.28 -19.28
C GLU A 51 -7.08 7.63 -19.64
N PRO A 52 -6.80 7.31 -20.93
CA PRO A 52 -5.56 6.68 -21.36
C PRO A 52 -4.33 7.50 -20.97
N ALA A 53 -3.34 6.84 -20.38
CA ALA A 53 -2.03 7.40 -20.02
C ALA A 53 -0.99 6.28 -19.94
N ASP A 54 0.30 6.61 -19.97
CA ASP A 54 1.37 5.63 -19.76
C ASP A 54 1.38 5.16 -18.29
N VAL A 55 1.06 6.07 -17.36
CA VAL A 55 0.99 5.76 -15.92
C VAL A 55 -0.28 6.36 -15.30
N GLY A 56 -1.04 5.53 -14.60
CA GLY A 56 -2.12 5.95 -13.71
C GLY A 56 -1.63 6.05 -12.26
N ILE A 57 -2.09 7.04 -11.49
CA ILE A 57 -1.75 7.18 -10.05
C ILE A 57 -3.03 7.11 -9.22
N LEU A 58 -3.06 6.17 -8.29
CA LEU A 58 -4.15 5.94 -7.34
C LEU A 58 -3.67 6.09 -5.90
N GLN A 59 -4.51 6.66 -5.06
CA GLN A 59 -4.33 6.56 -3.63
C GLN A 59 -5.27 5.51 -3.03
N GLY A 60 -4.66 4.44 -2.54
CA GLY A 60 -5.33 3.26 -2.02
C GLY A 60 -5.62 2.20 -3.09
N TYR A 61 -5.53 0.97 -2.67
CA TYR A 61 -5.77 -0.21 -3.49
C TYR A 61 -7.27 -0.58 -3.50
N VAL A 62 -7.68 -1.41 -4.45
CA VAL A 62 -8.97 -2.07 -4.48
C VAL A 62 -8.78 -3.57 -4.54
N HIS A 63 -9.43 -4.29 -3.63
CA HIS A 63 -9.33 -5.76 -3.57
C HIS A 63 -10.45 -6.40 -4.40
N PRO A 64 -10.27 -7.63 -4.88
CA PRO A 64 -11.30 -8.33 -5.68
C PRO A 64 -12.68 -8.36 -5.01
N GLY A 65 -12.76 -8.59 -3.70
CA GLY A 65 -14.00 -8.61 -2.93
C GLY A 65 -14.53 -7.25 -2.45
N SER A 66 -13.92 -6.13 -2.88
CA SER A 66 -14.35 -4.80 -2.44
C SER A 66 -15.72 -4.43 -3.01
N LYS A 67 -16.51 -3.65 -2.24
CA LYS A 67 -17.84 -3.17 -2.63
C LYS A 67 -17.82 -2.42 -3.97
N HIS A 68 -18.91 -2.50 -4.69
CA HIS A 68 -19.14 -1.73 -5.92
C HIS A 68 -19.70 -0.33 -5.60
N VAL A 69 -18.78 0.61 -5.35
CA VAL A 69 -19.08 2.03 -5.15
C VAL A 69 -18.20 2.90 -6.07
N PRO A 70 -18.61 4.12 -6.44
CA PRO A 70 -17.98 4.88 -7.53
C PRO A 70 -16.45 4.98 -7.44
N HIS A 71 -15.90 5.36 -6.29
CA HIS A 71 -14.46 5.51 -6.12
C HIS A 71 -13.67 4.18 -6.20
N LEU A 72 -14.27 3.05 -5.77
CA LEU A 72 -13.65 1.73 -5.88
C LEU A 72 -13.80 1.16 -7.29
N ASN A 73 -14.91 1.45 -7.97
CA ASN A 73 -15.07 1.10 -9.38
C ASN A 73 -14.02 1.83 -10.23
N LEU A 74 -13.84 3.13 -10.02
CA LEU A 74 -12.80 3.88 -10.72
C LEU A 74 -11.40 3.27 -10.50
N ARG A 75 -11.06 2.82 -9.28
CA ARG A 75 -9.78 2.14 -9.03
C ARG A 75 -9.64 0.84 -9.83
N ARG A 76 -10.72 0.04 -9.91
CA ARG A 76 -10.73 -1.18 -10.74
C ARG A 76 -10.55 -0.86 -12.21
N ASP A 77 -11.27 0.14 -12.68
CA ASP A 77 -11.22 0.56 -14.09
C ASP A 77 -9.81 1.04 -14.44
N VAL A 78 -9.20 1.88 -13.60
CA VAL A 78 -7.82 2.34 -13.83
C VAL A 78 -6.85 1.16 -13.88
N LEU A 79 -6.88 0.25 -12.90
CA LEU A 79 -6.00 -0.91 -12.87
C LEU A 79 -6.16 -1.80 -14.10
N ASN A 80 -7.41 -2.11 -14.44
CA ASN A 80 -7.71 -3.02 -15.55
C ASN A 80 -7.37 -2.38 -16.90
N GLN A 81 -7.79 -1.14 -17.13
CA GLN A 81 -7.57 -0.46 -18.40
C GLN A 81 -6.09 -0.14 -18.64
N GLN A 82 -5.36 0.32 -17.59
CA GLN A 82 -3.90 0.50 -17.69
C GLN A 82 -3.21 -0.79 -18.10
N LYS A 83 -3.54 -1.89 -17.46
CA LYS A 83 -3.00 -3.22 -17.81
C LYS A 83 -3.33 -3.62 -19.25
N GLN A 84 -4.55 -3.35 -19.74
CA GLN A 84 -4.97 -3.69 -21.11
C GLN A 84 -4.19 -2.93 -22.16
N ILE A 85 -3.83 -1.67 -21.92
CA ILE A 85 -3.05 -0.86 -22.86
C ILE A 85 -1.53 -1.02 -22.68
N GLY A 86 -1.07 -1.90 -21.77
CA GLY A 86 0.35 -2.06 -21.45
C GLY A 86 0.95 -0.94 -20.61
N GLY A 87 0.11 -0.04 -20.07
CA GLY A 87 0.51 1.00 -19.12
C GLY A 87 0.68 0.47 -17.70
N ARG A 88 1.14 1.32 -16.78
CA ARG A 88 1.37 0.96 -15.38
C ARG A 88 0.48 1.78 -14.44
N THR A 89 0.26 1.27 -13.24
CA THR A 89 -0.46 2.01 -12.19
C THR A 89 0.42 2.14 -10.95
N ILE A 90 0.71 3.35 -10.51
CA ILE A 90 1.34 3.60 -9.21
C ILE A 90 0.24 3.66 -8.16
N ILE A 91 0.38 2.85 -7.12
CA ILE A 91 -0.53 2.84 -5.98
C ILE A 91 0.20 3.39 -4.76
N ALA A 92 -0.35 4.47 -4.20
CA ALA A 92 0.08 5.05 -2.94
C ALA A 92 -0.81 4.54 -1.81
N ASP A 93 -0.23 4.12 -0.69
CA ASP A 93 -0.98 3.65 0.48
C ASP A 93 -0.32 4.10 1.78
N ALA A 94 -0.98 3.80 2.89
CA ALA A 94 -0.55 4.22 4.21
C ALA A 94 0.86 3.73 4.55
N ASN A 95 1.49 4.48 5.43
CA ASN A 95 2.79 4.17 6.01
C ASN A 95 2.79 2.83 6.75
N LEU A 96 3.91 2.12 6.70
CA LEU A 96 4.11 0.84 7.40
C LEU A 96 4.46 1.01 8.88
N PHE A 97 5.02 2.16 9.28
CA PHE A 97 5.63 2.35 10.60
C PHE A 97 4.78 3.19 11.54
N LEU A 98 3.96 4.09 11.01
CA LEU A 98 3.13 5.00 11.81
C LEU A 98 1.70 4.97 11.30
N ALA A 99 0.75 4.93 12.23
CA ALA A 99 -0.63 5.25 11.91
C ALA A 99 -0.69 6.68 11.35
N TYR A 100 -1.58 6.91 10.40
CA TYR A 100 -1.78 8.26 9.87
C TYR A 100 -2.18 9.20 11.01
N ASP A 101 -1.35 10.23 11.20
CA ASP A 101 -1.61 11.33 12.10
C ASP A 101 -1.59 12.64 11.29
N PRO A 102 -2.71 13.37 11.19
CA PRO A 102 -2.76 14.63 10.43
C PRO A 102 -1.85 15.72 11.00
N GLY A 103 -1.44 15.61 12.26
CA GLY A 103 -0.47 16.51 12.89
C GLY A 103 0.98 16.14 12.60
N ASN A 104 1.25 14.96 12.10
CA ASN A 104 2.61 14.48 11.85
C ASN A 104 3.00 14.61 10.38
N LYS A 105 3.78 15.62 10.05
CA LYS A 105 4.30 15.87 8.70
C LYS A 105 5.29 14.81 8.20
N ASN A 106 5.76 13.92 9.06
CA ASN A 106 6.71 12.86 8.75
C ASN A 106 6.03 11.52 8.46
N THR A 107 4.75 11.51 8.13
CA THR A 107 4.07 10.30 7.66
C THR A 107 4.50 10.00 6.24
N TYR A 108 5.21 8.89 6.06
CA TYR A 108 5.64 8.44 4.75
C TYR A 108 4.61 7.48 4.15
N LEU A 109 4.34 7.62 2.86
CA LEU A 109 3.56 6.66 2.11
C LEU A 109 4.47 5.59 1.51
N ARG A 110 3.93 4.41 1.30
CA ARG A 110 4.53 3.39 0.45
C ARG A 110 3.92 3.49 -0.95
N TYR A 111 4.73 3.16 -1.94
CA TYR A 111 4.33 3.15 -3.34
C TYR A 111 4.78 1.84 -3.97
N SER A 112 3.99 1.33 -4.89
CA SER A 112 4.39 0.23 -5.75
C SER A 112 3.63 0.27 -7.06
N TYR A 113 4.14 -0.42 -8.06
CA TYR A 113 3.44 -0.59 -9.33
C TYR A 113 2.41 -1.70 -9.22
N ASP A 114 1.22 -1.46 -9.76
CA ASP A 114 0.14 -2.41 -10.05
C ASP A 114 -0.44 -3.17 -8.85
N GLY A 115 0.04 -2.92 -7.67
CA GLY A 115 -0.43 -3.48 -6.40
C GLY A 115 0.19 -2.74 -5.22
N ILE A 116 -0.01 -3.25 -3.99
CA ILE A 116 0.49 -2.59 -2.77
C ILE A 116 1.17 -3.56 -1.80
N PHE A 117 1.06 -4.84 -2.04
CA PHE A 117 1.65 -5.88 -1.20
C PHE A 117 2.74 -6.62 -1.96
N PRO A 118 3.70 -7.25 -1.27
CA PRO A 118 4.79 -7.97 -1.92
C PRO A 118 4.35 -9.04 -2.94
N ASN A 119 3.13 -9.57 -2.76
CA ASN A 119 2.54 -10.56 -3.66
C ASN A 119 1.66 -9.97 -4.78
N THR A 120 1.41 -8.67 -4.78
CA THR A 120 0.55 -8.02 -5.79
C THR A 120 1.19 -6.81 -6.42
N GLY A 121 2.17 -6.18 -5.76
CA GLY A 121 2.85 -4.99 -6.22
C GLY A 121 4.26 -5.29 -6.68
N GLU A 122 4.75 -4.52 -7.63
CA GLU A 122 6.14 -4.52 -8.06
C GLU A 122 6.87 -3.35 -7.44
N TYR A 123 7.92 -3.65 -6.70
CA TYR A 123 8.79 -2.67 -6.06
C TYR A 123 10.10 -2.59 -6.83
N CYS A 124 10.65 -1.40 -6.95
CA CYS A 124 11.93 -1.18 -7.64
C CYS A 124 13.08 -1.66 -6.75
N ASP A 125 13.53 -2.89 -6.92
CA ASP A 125 14.50 -3.55 -6.02
C ASP A 125 15.94 -3.46 -6.55
N SER A 126 16.13 -3.18 -7.84
CA SER A 126 17.42 -3.29 -8.51
C SER A 126 18.43 -2.18 -8.18
N THR A 127 17.96 -1.02 -7.72
CA THR A 127 18.81 0.14 -7.43
C THR A 127 18.21 0.97 -6.29
N VAL A 128 18.16 0.38 -5.09
CA VAL A 128 17.60 1.07 -3.93
C VAL A 128 18.63 2.06 -3.38
N ASP A 129 18.28 3.34 -3.32
CA ASP A 129 19.10 4.35 -2.63
C ASP A 129 19.01 4.15 -1.10
N PRO A 130 20.10 3.70 -0.45
CA PRO A 130 20.11 3.48 1.00
C PRO A 130 19.95 4.78 1.81
N GLN A 131 20.21 5.95 1.22
CA GLN A 131 20.07 7.24 1.89
C GLN A 131 18.61 7.55 2.23
N ARG A 132 17.66 7.09 1.41
CA ARG A 132 16.24 7.25 1.72
C ARG A 132 15.86 6.51 3.00
N TRP A 133 16.33 5.27 3.16
CA TRP A 133 16.11 4.50 4.38
C TRP A 133 16.78 5.14 5.60
N ALA A 134 18.06 5.54 5.47
CA ALA A 134 18.78 6.20 6.54
C ALA A 134 18.04 7.44 7.04
N ARG A 135 17.60 8.30 6.13
CA ARG A 135 16.82 9.50 6.44
C ARG A 135 15.48 9.18 7.12
N MET A 136 14.72 8.20 6.61
CA MET A 136 13.48 7.76 7.23
C MET A 136 13.71 7.23 8.65
N ARG A 137 14.69 6.37 8.82
CA ARG A 137 15.06 5.79 10.11
C ARG A 137 15.39 6.86 11.13
N ASP A 138 16.19 7.85 10.75
CA ASP A 138 16.62 8.93 11.63
C ASP A 138 15.44 9.86 12.00
N ILE A 139 14.61 10.26 11.04
CA ILE A 139 13.44 11.12 11.29
C ILE A 139 12.39 10.41 12.17
N LEU A 140 12.20 9.11 11.98
CA LEU A 140 11.21 8.32 12.72
C LEU A 140 11.78 7.75 14.05
N GLY A 141 13.07 7.97 14.34
CA GLY A 141 13.73 7.44 15.53
C GLY A 141 13.74 5.89 15.56
N LEU A 142 13.79 5.23 14.40
CA LEU A 142 13.73 3.77 14.32
C LEU A 142 15.06 3.16 14.75
N ASN A 143 15.02 2.39 15.82
CA ASN A 143 16.19 1.62 16.29
C ASN A 143 15.99 0.14 15.94
N ILE A 144 16.61 -0.31 14.86
CA ILE A 144 16.61 -1.71 14.46
C ILE A 144 17.63 -2.48 15.30
N LYS A 145 17.13 -3.37 16.12
CA LYS A 145 17.97 -4.26 16.93
C LYS A 145 18.39 -5.48 16.10
N PRO A 146 19.57 -6.07 16.42
CA PRO A 146 19.98 -7.32 15.79
C PRO A 146 18.98 -8.45 16.07
N TRP A 147 18.95 -9.43 15.19
CA TRP A 147 18.10 -10.62 15.36
C TRP A 147 18.45 -11.34 16.66
N LYS A 148 17.42 -11.66 17.44
CA LYS A 148 17.57 -12.57 18.58
C LYS A 148 17.59 -14.01 18.07
N LYS A 149 18.63 -14.77 18.42
CA LYS A 149 18.72 -16.20 18.08
C LYS A 149 17.74 -17.06 18.88
N HIS A 150 17.37 -16.61 20.08
CA HIS A 150 16.50 -17.32 21.01
C HIS A 150 15.42 -16.38 21.55
N GLY A 151 14.27 -16.92 21.84
CA GLY A 151 13.14 -16.24 22.48
C GLY A 151 12.41 -17.20 23.43
N ASP A 152 11.75 -16.67 24.42
CA ASP A 152 11.06 -17.47 25.47
C ASP A 152 9.71 -17.99 24.97
N TYR A 153 9.12 -17.37 23.96
CA TYR A 153 7.83 -17.72 23.40
C TYR A 153 7.77 -17.43 21.90
N ILE A 154 6.76 -17.98 21.23
CA ILE A 154 6.39 -17.67 19.86
C ILE A 154 5.24 -16.68 19.89
N LEU A 155 5.41 -15.51 19.28
CA LEU A 155 4.33 -14.54 19.13
C LEU A 155 3.64 -14.71 17.77
N ILE A 156 2.33 -14.97 17.79
CA ILE A 156 1.48 -14.97 16.61
C ILE A 156 0.64 -13.68 16.61
N THR A 157 0.83 -12.83 15.60
CA THR A 157 0.01 -11.64 15.39
C THR A 157 -1.00 -11.91 14.30
N CYS A 158 -2.29 -12.02 14.66
CA CYS A 158 -3.35 -12.29 13.73
C CYS A 158 -3.69 -11.08 12.87
N GLN A 159 -4.06 -11.33 11.62
CA GLN A 159 -4.70 -10.34 10.76
C GLN A 159 -6.16 -10.14 11.19
N ARG A 160 -6.78 -9.05 10.69
CA ARG A 160 -8.19 -8.78 10.93
C ARG A 160 -9.05 -9.86 10.29
N ASP A 161 -10.04 -10.38 11.05
CA ASP A 161 -10.99 -11.38 10.54
C ASP A 161 -11.80 -10.81 9.36
N GLY A 162 -12.00 -11.66 8.34
CA GLY A 162 -12.61 -11.22 7.07
C GLY A 162 -11.81 -10.20 6.29
N GLY A 163 -10.57 -9.89 6.72
CA GLY A 163 -9.63 -9.04 5.99
C GLY A 163 -9.22 -9.69 4.66
N TRP A 164 -9.04 -8.87 3.64
CA TRP A 164 -8.61 -9.34 2.30
C TRP A 164 -7.29 -10.14 2.34
N SER A 165 -6.39 -9.87 3.29
CA SER A 165 -5.12 -10.58 3.49
C SER A 165 -5.32 -12.03 3.95
N MET A 166 -6.50 -12.37 4.46
CA MET A 166 -6.86 -13.73 4.86
C MET A 166 -7.38 -14.59 3.70
N ASN A 167 -7.52 -14.00 2.52
CA ASN A 167 -7.96 -14.69 1.30
C ASN A 167 -9.27 -15.48 1.47
N GLY A 168 -10.20 -14.94 2.25
CA GLY A 168 -11.51 -15.55 2.55
C GLY A 168 -11.51 -16.56 3.70
N GLN A 169 -10.34 -16.91 4.26
CA GLN A 169 -10.25 -17.78 5.42
C GLN A 169 -10.54 -17.03 6.72
N GLY A 170 -11.31 -17.61 7.64
CA GLY A 170 -11.54 -17.07 8.97
C GLY A 170 -10.27 -17.10 9.83
N VAL A 171 -10.03 -16.05 10.61
CA VAL A 171 -8.82 -15.95 11.43
C VAL A 171 -8.69 -17.06 12.46
N LEU A 172 -9.80 -17.53 13.05
CA LEU A 172 -9.78 -18.61 14.04
C LEU A 172 -9.45 -19.96 13.41
N GLU A 173 -10.00 -20.24 12.24
CA GLU A 173 -9.67 -21.46 11.48
C GLU A 173 -8.19 -21.49 11.09
N TRP A 174 -7.69 -20.40 10.51
CA TRP A 174 -6.28 -20.24 10.18
C TRP A 174 -5.38 -20.40 11.41
N LEU A 175 -5.74 -19.76 12.53
CA LEU A 175 -4.98 -19.84 13.77
C LEU A 175 -4.95 -21.28 14.33
N HIS A 176 -6.07 -22.00 14.29
CA HIS A 176 -6.13 -23.39 14.73
C HIS A 176 -5.17 -24.29 13.96
N LEU A 177 -5.19 -24.20 12.64
CA LEU A 177 -4.28 -24.97 11.78
C LEU A 177 -2.82 -24.58 12.01
N LEU A 178 -2.54 -23.28 12.18
CA LEU A 178 -1.19 -22.80 12.47
C LEU A 178 -0.68 -23.31 13.83
N LEU A 179 -1.51 -23.30 14.88
CA LEU A 179 -1.16 -23.80 16.20
C LEU A 179 -0.82 -25.29 16.19
N GLN A 180 -1.62 -26.11 15.50
CA GLN A 180 -1.33 -27.54 15.31
C GLN A 180 0.03 -27.74 14.65
N ARG A 181 0.29 -26.97 13.60
CA ARG A 181 1.54 -27.04 12.85
C ARG A 181 2.76 -26.61 13.66
N ILE A 182 2.65 -25.54 14.44
CA ILE A 182 3.73 -25.08 15.31
C ILE A 182 4.03 -26.11 16.42
N LYS A 183 2.99 -26.60 17.06
CA LYS A 183 3.12 -27.59 18.17
C LYS A 183 3.75 -28.90 17.73
N SER A 184 3.69 -29.28 16.45
CA SER A 184 4.41 -30.45 15.94
C SER A 184 5.94 -30.26 15.83
N HIS A 185 6.41 -29.01 15.99
CA HIS A 185 7.84 -28.67 15.84
C HIS A 185 8.49 -28.14 17.13
N THR A 186 7.70 -27.71 18.12
CA THR A 186 8.24 -27.09 19.34
C THR A 186 7.24 -27.06 20.47
N ASP A 187 7.74 -27.20 21.70
CA ASP A 187 6.98 -27.05 22.95
C ASP A 187 7.04 -25.63 23.52
N ARG A 188 7.62 -24.68 22.82
CA ARG A 188 7.68 -23.29 23.28
C ARG A 188 6.29 -22.74 23.55
N PRO A 189 6.11 -21.94 24.61
CA PRO A 189 4.88 -21.20 24.85
C PRO A 189 4.49 -20.35 23.63
N ILE A 190 3.21 -20.34 23.31
CA ILE A 190 2.68 -19.55 22.19
C ILE A 190 1.81 -18.43 22.76
N MET A 191 2.12 -17.21 22.39
CA MET A 191 1.32 -16.03 22.69
C MET A 191 0.59 -15.60 21.41
N VAL A 192 -0.73 -15.45 21.48
CA VAL A 192 -1.56 -15.00 20.36
C VAL A 192 -2.04 -13.59 20.62
N ARG A 193 -1.83 -12.73 19.64
CA ARG A 193 -2.33 -11.35 19.63
C ARG A 193 -3.30 -11.17 18.46
N PHE A 194 -4.57 -11.00 18.78
CA PHE A 194 -5.59 -10.67 17.78
C PHE A 194 -5.44 -9.24 17.27
N HIS A 195 -5.99 -8.99 16.09
CA HIS A 195 -6.02 -7.65 15.53
C HIS A 195 -6.87 -6.72 16.41
N PRO A 196 -6.43 -5.51 16.76
CA PRO A 196 -7.15 -4.62 17.67
C PRO A 196 -8.53 -4.15 17.15
N GLY A 197 -8.82 -4.35 15.88
CA GLY A 197 -10.12 -4.10 15.28
C GLY A 197 -11.11 -5.26 15.35
N ASP A 198 -10.69 -6.44 15.85
CA ASP A 198 -11.54 -7.60 16.09
C ASP A 198 -11.95 -7.54 17.57
N LYS A 199 -13.21 -7.18 17.82
CA LYS A 199 -13.82 -7.10 19.14
C LYS A 199 -14.73 -8.28 19.36
#